data_edca1c69068ef149093030e0439c48a7
#
_entry.id   edca1c69068ef149093030e0439c48a7
#
_cell.length_a   1.000
_cell.length_b   1.000
_cell.length_c   1.000
_cell.angle_alpha   90.00
_cell.angle_beta   90.00
_cell.angle_gamma   90.00
#
_symmetry.space_group_name_H-M   'P 1'
#
loop_
_entity.id
_entity.type
_entity.pdbx_description
1 polymer ?
#
loop_
_entity_poly.entity_id
_entity_poly.type
_entity_poly.pdbx_seq_one_letter_code
_entity_poly.pdbx_strand_id
1 'polypeptide(L)'
;MNAITINIDQSKILFFHGLDSSKESTKFHAIDSAKKYCIDVDYRNLNYSTVAEFYQNALATIKPDLLIGHCLGGYWALKMSLQHRIPCIVANPTLTPDFRTDYPAITEFDLEHDIPQIAYIELGDEVLDMYATTAFLEPYMQVEAVEGGHHRLAAPESVNQLIHYMEQTFF
;
A
#
# COMPACT_ATOMS: atom_id res chain seq x y z
N MET A 1 -31.95 -10.71 -24.75
CA MET A 1 -31.77 -10.64 -23.31
C MET A 1 -30.55 -9.80 -23.05
N ASN A 2 -30.78 -8.64 -22.50
CA ASN A 2 -29.68 -7.72 -22.18
C ASN A 2 -28.88 -8.32 -21.06
N ALA A 3 -27.63 -8.66 -21.34
CA ALA A 3 -26.68 -8.90 -20.28
C ALA A 3 -26.70 -7.66 -19.39
N ILE A 4 -27.16 -7.81 -18.15
CA ILE A 4 -26.98 -6.79 -17.16
C ILE A 4 -25.47 -6.73 -16.93
N THR A 5 -24.82 -5.78 -17.58
CA THR A 5 -23.48 -5.41 -17.20
C THR A 5 -23.62 -4.79 -15.82
N ILE A 6 -23.43 -5.60 -14.80
CA ILE A 6 -23.19 -5.05 -13.48
C ILE A 6 -21.87 -4.31 -13.63
N ASN A 7 -21.93 -2.99 -13.83
CA ASN A 7 -20.81 -2.15 -13.55
C ASN A 7 -20.56 -2.32 -12.06
N ILE A 8 -19.70 -3.28 -11.74
CA ILE A 8 -19.05 -3.27 -10.44
C ILE A 8 -18.27 -1.97 -10.47
N ASP A 9 -18.77 -0.96 -9.78
CA ASP A 9 -18.03 0.26 -9.59
C ASP A 9 -16.66 -0.12 -9.09
N GLN A 10 -15.65 0.22 -9.89
CA GLN A 10 -14.28 -0.05 -9.50
C GLN A 10 -14.05 0.60 -8.15
N SER A 11 -13.32 -0.12 -7.28
CA SER A 11 -12.93 0.41 -5.99
C SER A 11 -12.17 1.71 -6.18
N LYS A 12 -12.48 2.68 -5.34
CA LYS A 12 -11.73 3.92 -5.27
C LYS A 12 -10.45 3.66 -4.50
N ILE A 13 -9.32 3.96 -5.12
CA ILE A 13 -8.00 3.60 -4.60
C ILE A 13 -7.22 4.87 -4.26
N LEU A 14 -6.67 4.93 -3.05
CA LEU A 14 -5.63 5.89 -2.70
C LEU A 14 -4.28 5.17 -2.66
N PHE A 15 -3.36 5.63 -3.49
CA PHE A 15 -1.99 5.11 -3.55
C PHE A 15 -1.05 6.03 -2.78
N PHE A 16 -0.21 5.42 -1.94
CA PHE A 16 0.84 6.09 -1.17
C PHE A 16 2.18 5.84 -1.85
N HIS A 17 2.79 6.89 -2.40
CA HIS A 17 4.10 6.75 -3.05
C HIS A 17 5.22 6.59 -2.04
N GLY A 18 6.37 6.10 -2.48
CA GLY A 18 7.54 5.88 -1.64
C GLY A 18 8.36 7.13 -1.37
N LEU A 19 9.40 6.96 -0.56
CA LEU A 19 10.38 8.00 -0.27
C LEU A 19 11.07 8.43 -1.57
N ASP A 20 11.21 9.74 -1.76
CA ASP A 20 11.81 10.35 -2.95
C ASP A 20 11.07 10.05 -4.26
N SER A 21 9.83 9.56 -4.17
CA SER A 21 8.94 9.33 -5.30
C SER A 21 7.89 10.45 -5.39
N SER A 22 6.87 10.24 -6.22
CA SER A 22 5.81 11.22 -6.46
C SER A 22 4.54 10.54 -6.98
N LYS A 23 3.51 11.35 -7.25
CA LYS A 23 2.29 10.91 -7.94
C LYS A 23 2.55 10.38 -9.37
N GLU A 24 3.75 10.62 -9.92
CA GLU A 24 4.18 10.09 -11.22
C GLU A 24 4.87 8.72 -11.09
N SER A 25 4.77 8.08 -9.92
CA SER A 25 5.33 6.75 -9.68
C SER A 25 4.84 5.73 -10.72
N THR A 26 5.77 4.93 -11.24
CA THR A 26 5.45 3.83 -12.16
C THR A 26 4.50 2.81 -11.50
N LYS A 27 4.58 2.65 -10.18
CA LYS A 27 3.69 1.75 -9.42
C LYS A 27 2.26 2.27 -9.41
N PHE A 28 2.08 3.57 -9.26
CA PHE A 28 0.76 4.20 -9.37
C PHE A 28 0.20 4.05 -10.78
N HIS A 29 1.00 4.34 -11.79
CA HIS A 29 0.56 4.24 -13.19
C HIS A 29 0.25 2.79 -13.61
N ALA A 30 0.89 1.81 -12.98
CA ALA A 30 0.64 0.39 -13.24
C ALA A 30 -0.72 -0.10 -12.70
N ILE A 31 -1.33 0.63 -11.78
CA ILE A 31 -2.66 0.27 -11.25
C ILE A 31 -3.69 0.49 -12.34
N ASP A 32 -4.39 -0.59 -12.70
CA ASP A 32 -5.42 -0.59 -13.73
C ASP A 32 -6.78 -0.24 -13.11
N SER A 33 -6.98 1.03 -12.83
CA SER A 33 -8.24 1.56 -12.31
C SER A 33 -8.40 3.01 -12.74
N ALA A 34 -9.62 3.38 -13.13
CA ALA A 34 -9.96 4.77 -13.45
C ALA A 34 -10.15 5.62 -12.20
N LYS A 35 -10.41 5.00 -11.04
CA LYS A 35 -10.68 5.68 -9.77
C LYS A 35 -9.49 5.57 -8.82
N LYS A 36 -8.33 5.99 -9.27
CA LYS A 36 -7.12 5.98 -8.47
C LYS A 36 -6.60 7.39 -8.24
N TYR A 37 -6.06 7.60 -7.05
CA TYR A 37 -5.56 8.90 -6.61
C TYR A 37 -4.20 8.71 -5.95
N CYS A 38 -3.30 9.64 -6.19
CA CYS A 38 -2.02 9.73 -5.51
C CYS A 38 -1.69 11.20 -5.28
N ILE A 39 -1.22 11.54 -4.09
CA ILE A 39 -0.90 12.90 -3.70
C ILE A 39 0.59 12.96 -3.39
N ASP A 40 1.27 13.98 -3.91
CA ASP A 40 2.69 14.20 -3.64
C ASP A 40 2.91 14.59 -2.17
N VAL A 41 3.83 13.91 -1.52
CA VAL A 41 4.25 14.22 -0.15
C VAL A 41 5.78 14.30 -0.10
N ASP A 42 6.30 15.40 0.38
CA ASP A 42 7.73 15.57 0.62
C ASP A 42 8.08 15.07 2.02
N TYR A 43 8.22 13.74 2.14
CA TYR A 43 8.42 13.09 3.43
C TYR A 43 9.66 13.59 4.18
N ARG A 44 10.74 13.93 3.46
CA ARG A 44 11.99 14.31 4.10
C ARG A 44 11.89 15.62 4.88
N ASN A 45 11.04 16.52 4.41
CA ASN A 45 10.90 17.86 4.98
C ASN A 45 9.68 18.00 5.91
N LEU A 46 8.95 16.91 6.16
CA LEU A 46 7.76 16.93 6.99
C LEU A 46 7.91 15.93 8.14
N ASN A 47 7.48 16.32 9.33
CA ASN A 47 7.47 15.39 10.46
C ASN A 47 6.33 14.37 10.33
N TYR A 48 6.43 13.30 11.11
CA TYR A 48 5.44 12.23 11.12
C TYR A 48 4.01 12.73 11.34
N SER A 49 3.82 13.60 12.34
CA SER A 49 2.49 14.10 12.69
C SER A 49 1.85 14.91 11.57
N THR A 50 2.64 15.71 10.86
CA THR A 50 2.16 16.50 9.74
C THR A 50 1.72 15.59 8.58
N VAL A 51 2.51 14.57 8.25
CA VAL A 51 2.17 13.61 7.19
C VAL A 51 0.94 12.81 7.59
N ALA A 52 0.85 12.35 8.83
CA ALA A 52 -0.31 11.62 9.34
C ALA A 52 -1.60 12.44 9.21
N GLU A 53 -1.57 13.69 9.62
CA GLU A 53 -2.72 14.61 9.52
C GLU A 53 -3.10 14.84 8.06
N PHE A 54 -2.11 15.04 7.19
CA PHE A 54 -2.32 15.21 5.76
C PHE A 54 -3.05 14.01 5.16
N TYR A 55 -2.59 12.79 5.45
CA TYR A 55 -3.25 11.59 4.95
C TYR A 55 -4.63 11.37 5.55
N GLN A 56 -4.83 11.68 6.82
CA GLN A 56 -6.16 11.63 7.45
C GLN A 56 -7.15 12.54 6.72
N ASN A 57 -6.72 13.76 6.39
CA ASN A 57 -7.54 14.70 5.63
C ASN A 57 -7.82 14.21 4.21
N ALA A 58 -6.82 13.63 3.55
CA ALA A 58 -6.98 13.04 2.23
C ALA A 58 -8.00 11.89 2.24
N LEU A 59 -7.94 11.03 3.25
CA LEU A 59 -8.90 9.93 3.41
C LEU A 59 -10.32 10.45 3.63
N ALA A 60 -10.48 11.50 4.43
CA ALA A 60 -11.78 12.10 4.68
C ALA A 60 -12.39 12.73 3.43
N THR A 61 -11.56 13.24 2.53
CA THR A 61 -11.99 13.89 1.28
C THR A 61 -12.24 12.86 0.17
N ILE A 62 -11.29 11.96 -0.05
CA ILE A 62 -11.33 10.99 -1.15
C ILE A 62 -12.27 9.83 -0.82
N LYS A 63 -12.31 9.39 0.44
CA LYS A 63 -13.08 8.23 0.91
C LYS A 63 -12.77 6.97 0.08
N PRO A 64 -11.50 6.53 0.05
CA PRO A 64 -11.12 5.36 -0.74
C PRO A 64 -11.68 4.08 -0.14
N ASP A 65 -11.90 3.08 -1.00
CA ASP A 65 -12.30 1.73 -0.61
C ASP A 65 -11.09 0.84 -0.35
N LEU A 66 -9.94 1.19 -0.90
CA LEU A 66 -8.72 0.41 -0.85
C LEU A 66 -7.50 1.34 -0.81
N LEU A 67 -6.55 0.99 0.05
CA LEU A 67 -5.26 1.67 0.14
C LEU A 67 -4.18 0.78 -0.48
N ILE A 68 -3.31 1.38 -1.28
CA ILE A 68 -2.15 0.68 -1.86
C ILE A 68 -0.91 1.52 -1.62
N GLY A 69 0.18 0.88 -1.20
CA GLY A 69 1.41 1.62 -0.97
C GLY A 69 2.65 0.82 -1.32
N HIS A 70 3.71 1.51 -1.74
CA HIS A 70 5.02 0.94 -2.06
C HIS A 70 6.09 1.60 -1.20
N CYS A 71 7.03 0.82 -0.69
CA CYS A 71 8.15 1.29 0.12
C CYS A 71 7.64 2.06 1.36
N LEU A 72 8.04 3.30 1.55
CA LEU A 72 7.52 4.14 2.64
C LEU A 72 5.99 4.35 2.50
N GLY A 73 5.48 4.37 1.28
CA GLY A 73 4.02 4.40 1.06
C GLY A 73 3.33 3.16 1.60
N GLY A 74 3.99 2.01 1.59
CA GLY A 74 3.47 0.79 2.23
C GLY A 74 3.36 0.94 3.74
N TYR A 75 4.34 1.58 4.37
CA TYR A 75 4.28 1.95 5.78
C TYR A 75 3.01 2.77 6.08
N TRP A 76 2.77 3.82 5.29
CA TRP A 76 1.60 4.68 5.50
C TRP A 76 0.29 3.96 5.21
N ALA A 77 0.26 3.11 4.19
CA ALA A 77 -0.93 2.31 3.92
C ALA A 77 -1.27 1.40 5.12
N LEU A 78 -0.30 0.77 5.74
CA LEU A 78 -0.52 -0.04 6.93
C LEU A 78 -1.04 0.79 8.11
N LYS A 79 -0.44 1.96 8.37
CA LYS A 79 -0.88 2.86 9.45
C LYS A 79 -2.31 3.35 9.24
N MET A 80 -2.62 3.81 8.03
CA MET A 80 -3.93 4.36 7.70
C MET A 80 -5.00 3.28 7.62
N SER A 81 -4.64 2.08 7.17
CA SER A 81 -5.54 0.93 7.13
C SER A 81 -6.07 0.60 8.52
N LEU A 82 -5.20 0.52 9.51
CA LEU A 82 -5.62 0.27 10.90
C LEU A 82 -6.51 1.39 11.44
N GLN A 83 -6.08 2.63 11.27
CA GLN A 83 -6.75 3.78 11.87
C GLN A 83 -8.15 4.01 11.28
N HIS A 84 -8.31 3.79 9.98
CA HIS A 84 -9.55 4.10 9.25
C HIS A 84 -10.33 2.86 8.84
N ARG A 85 -9.82 1.67 9.17
CA ARG A 85 -10.43 0.37 8.88
C ARG A 85 -10.72 0.18 7.38
N ILE A 86 -9.72 0.50 6.55
CA ILE A 86 -9.79 0.36 5.10
C ILE A 86 -8.81 -0.73 4.67
N PRO A 87 -9.24 -1.70 3.85
CA PRO A 87 -8.35 -2.73 3.32
C PRO A 87 -7.13 -2.15 2.61
N CYS A 88 -6.01 -2.84 2.66
CA CYS A 88 -4.80 -2.37 2.00
C CYS A 88 -4.02 -3.49 1.29
N ILE A 89 -3.28 -3.08 0.26
CA ILE A 89 -2.27 -3.88 -0.42
C ILE A 89 -0.96 -3.11 -0.32
N VAL A 90 0.08 -3.78 0.15
CA VAL A 90 1.41 -3.17 0.26
C VAL A 90 2.41 -3.92 -0.61
N ALA A 91 3.29 -3.19 -1.27
CA ALA A 91 4.33 -3.75 -2.12
C ALA A 91 5.70 -3.34 -1.57
N ASN A 92 6.54 -4.33 -1.24
CA ASN A 92 7.86 -4.11 -0.65
C ASN A 92 7.85 -2.99 0.41
N PRO A 93 7.00 -3.12 1.45
CA PRO A 93 6.82 -2.02 2.40
C PRO A 93 8.03 -1.80 3.29
N THR A 94 8.26 -0.55 3.66
CA THR A 94 9.18 -0.19 4.74
C THR A 94 8.47 -0.42 6.07
N LEU A 95 9.05 -1.25 6.94
CA LEU A 95 8.46 -1.49 8.26
C LEU A 95 9.15 -0.67 9.36
N THR A 96 10.42 -0.32 9.15
CA THR A 96 11.22 0.44 10.12
C THR A 96 11.86 1.62 9.40
N PRO A 97 11.12 2.74 9.25
CA PRO A 97 11.67 3.91 8.57
C PRO A 97 12.86 4.48 9.34
N ASP A 98 13.95 4.74 8.63
CA ASP A 98 15.20 5.25 9.21
C ASP A 98 15.64 6.62 8.66
N PHE A 99 14.90 7.15 7.68
CA PHE A 99 15.22 8.46 7.09
C PHE A 99 14.94 9.64 8.04
N ARG A 100 14.14 9.41 9.07
CA ARG A 100 13.81 10.36 10.15
C ARG A 100 13.68 9.61 11.47
N THR A 101 13.99 10.28 12.56
CA THR A 101 13.93 9.67 13.90
C THR A 101 12.55 9.67 14.53
N ASP A 102 11.61 10.44 13.98
CA ASP A 102 10.26 10.60 14.54
C ASP A 102 9.25 9.57 14.01
N TYR A 103 9.65 8.64 13.12
CA TYR A 103 8.77 7.60 12.59
C TYR A 103 8.83 6.36 13.49
N PRO A 104 7.71 5.97 14.12
CA PRO A 104 7.68 4.70 14.86
C PRO A 104 7.68 3.51 13.89
N ALA A 105 8.38 2.43 14.26
CA ALA A 105 8.36 1.20 13.48
C ALA A 105 6.98 0.58 13.48
N ILE A 106 6.65 -0.16 12.41
CA ILE A 106 5.47 -1.03 12.39
C ILE A 106 5.64 -2.13 13.44
N THR A 107 4.62 -2.36 14.24
CA THR A 107 4.59 -3.39 15.29
C THR A 107 3.46 -4.37 15.04
N GLU A 108 3.42 -5.44 15.85
CA GLU A 108 2.29 -6.38 15.84
C GLU A 108 0.95 -5.68 16.02
N PHE A 109 0.90 -4.64 16.85
CA PHE A 109 -0.32 -3.87 17.09
C PHE A 109 -0.89 -3.27 15.79
N ASP A 110 0.00 -2.83 14.89
CA ASP A 110 -0.41 -2.27 13.60
C ASP A 110 -1.02 -3.31 12.66
N LEU A 111 -0.66 -4.59 12.84
CA LEU A 111 -0.97 -5.66 11.89
C LEU A 111 -2.03 -6.65 12.40
N GLU A 112 -2.17 -6.81 13.71
CA GLU A 112 -3.07 -7.80 14.32
C GLU A 112 -4.49 -7.27 14.42
N HIS A 113 -5.23 -7.40 13.31
CA HIS A 113 -6.63 -6.96 13.19
C HIS A 113 -7.34 -7.75 12.09
N ASP A 114 -8.64 -7.54 11.94
CA ASP A 114 -9.51 -8.23 10.98
C ASP A 114 -9.71 -7.48 9.65
N ILE A 115 -9.05 -6.34 9.46
CA ILE A 115 -9.16 -5.58 8.22
C ILE A 115 -8.33 -6.30 7.14
N PRO A 116 -8.90 -6.58 5.94
CA PRO A 116 -8.17 -7.27 4.89
C PRO A 116 -6.88 -6.55 4.49
N GLN A 117 -5.78 -7.30 4.44
CA GLN A 117 -4.48 -6.77 4.05
C GLN A 117 -3.67 -7.86 3.35
N ILE A 118 -3.01 -7.48 2.27
CA ILE A 118 -2.18 -8.38 1.45
C ILE A 118 -0.86 -7.68 1.15
N ALA A 119 0.22 -8.44 1.15
CA ALA A 119 1.54 -7.95 0.74
C ALA A 119 1.97 -8.63 -0.56
N TYR A 120 2.41 -7.83 -1.52
CA TYR A 120 3.16 -8.27 -2.70
C TYR A 120 4.64 -7.99 -2.46
N ILE A 121 5.47 -9.02 -2.59
CA ILE A 121 6.89 -8.91 -2.24
C ILE A 121 7.75 -9.40 -3.40
N GLU A 122 8.67 -8.56 -3.86
CA GLU A 122 9.78 -8.97 -4.72
C GLU A 122 11.02 -9.14 -3.83
N LEU A 123 11.44 -10.40 -3.67
CA LEU A 123 12.48 -10.77 -2.70
C LEU A 123 13.87 -10.23 -3.06
N GLY A 124 14.09 -9.90 -4.34
CA GLY A 124 15.36 -9.36 -4.84
C GLY A 124 15.59 -7.88 -4.52
N ASP A 125 14.80 -7.27 -3.66
CA ASP A 125 14.98 -5.88 -3.25
C ASP A 125 16.39 -5.68 -2.66
N GLU A 126 17.15 -4.75 -3.27
CA GLU A 126 18.52 -4.45 -2.88
C GLU A 126 18.64 -3.36 -1.82
N VAL A 127 17.53 -2.74 -1.47
CA VAL A 127 17.47 -1.65 -0.49
C VAL A 127 16.95 -2.13 0.86
N LEU A 128 15.87 -2.94 0.83
CA LEU A 128 15.21 -3.45 2.02
C LEU A 128 15.32 -4.97 2.07
N ASP A 129 15.48 -5.53 3.26
CA ASP A 129 15.49 -6.99 3.47
C ASP A 129 14.07 -7.54 3.41
N MET A 130 13.66 -7.98 2.22
CA MET A 130 12.32 -8.50 2.00
C MET A 130 12.12 -9.93 2.53
N TYR A 131 13.18 -10.67 2.80
CA TYR A 131 13.08 -11.95 3.51
C TYR A 131 12.66 -11.73 4.96
N ALA A 132 13.27 -10.76 5.63
CA ALA A 132 12.89 -10.39 6.99
C ALA A 132 11.49 -9.78 7.05
N THR A 133 11.16 -8.93 6.08
CA THR A 133 9.82 -8.33 5.96
C THR A 133 8.75 -9.40 5.76
N THR A 134 8.98 -10.36 4.88
CA THR A 134 8.04 -11.47 4.64
C THR A 134 7.81 -12.26 5.91
N ALA A 135 8.88 -12.64 6.63
CA ALA A 135 8.76 -13.37 7.87
C ALA A 135 7.95 -12.60 8.93
N PHE A 136 8.12 -11.29 8.98
CA PHE A 136 7.37 -10.44 9.93
C PHE A 136 5.88 -10.34 9.57
N LEU A 137 5.54 -10.27 8.28
CA LEU A 137 4.16 -10.06 7.82
C LEU A 137 3.32 -11.34 7.77
N GLU A 138 3.94 -12.49 7.48
CA GLU A 138 3.21 -13.76 7.26
C GLU A 138 2.24 -14.15 8.37
N PRO A 139 2.53 -13.93 9.67
CA PRO A 139 1.57 -14.27 10.73
C PRO A 139 0.27 -13.46 10.68
N TYR A 140 0.25 -12.31 9.99
CA TYR A 140 -0.84 -11.34 10.07
C TYR A 140 -1.60 -11.17 8.77
N MET A 141 -1.02 -11.52 7.63
CA MET A 141 -1.62 -11.29 6.32
C MET A 141 -1.15 -12.30 5.28
N GLN A 142 -1.89 -12.38 4.19
CA GLN A 142 -1.46 -13.11 3.02
C GLN A 142 -0.27 -12.38 2.38
N VAL A 143 0.80 -13.13 2.10
CA VAL A 143 1.99 -12.60 1.44
C VAL A 143 2.22 -13.35 0.13
N GLU A 144 2.22 -12.62 -0.98
CA GLU A 144 2.55 -13.11 -2.31
C GLU A 144 4.00 -12.72 -2.61
N ALA A 145 4.93 -13.60 -2.24
CA ALA A 145 6.36 -13.36 -2.45
C ALA A 145 6.84 -14.04 -3.73
N VAL A 146 7.58 -13.29 -4.55
CA VAL A 146 8.19 -13.81 -5.78
C VAL A 146 9.70 -13.66 -5.72
N GLU A 147 10.41 -14.62 -6.31
CA GLU A 147 11.86 -14.58 -6.42
C GLU A 147 12.30 -13.46 -7.37
N GLY A 148 13.47 -12.89 -7.12
CA GLY A 148 14.04 -11.84 -7.97
C GLY A 148 13.32 -10.51 -7.79
N GLY A 149 13.30 -9.72 -8.87
CA GLY A 149 12.80 -8.36 -8.81
C GLY A 149 13.77 -7.40 -8.14
N HIS A 150 13.28 -6.25 -7.76
CA HIS A 150 14.10 -5.20 -7.15
C HIS A 150 13.22 -4.18 -6.41
N HIS A 151 13.85 -3.23 -5.72
CA HIS A 151 13.14 -2.25 -4.88
C HIS A 151 12.10 -1.45 -5.66
N ARG A 152 12.40 -1.07 -6.89
CA ARG A 152 11.47 -0.33 -7.76
C ARG A 152 10.38 -1.19 -8.37
N LEU A 153 10.36 -2.47 -8.08
CA LEU A 153 9.49 -3.52 -8.61
C LEU A 153 9.71 -3.77 -10.12
N ALA A 154 10.05 -5.01 -10.44
CA ALA A 154 10.15 -5.46 -11.83
C ALA A 154 8.76 -5.68 -12.44
N ALA A 155 7.77 -6.05 -11.63
CA ALA A 155 6.42 -6.36 -12.07
C ALA A 155 5.35 -5.64 -11.21
N PRO A 156 5.31 -4.29 -11.23
CA PRO A 156 4.35 -3.54 -10.41
C PRO A 156 2.90 -3.83 -10.80
N GLU A 157 2.64 -4.24 -12.04
CA GLU A 157 1.32 -4.63 -12.54
C GLU A 157 0.76 -5.89 -11.85
N SER A 158 1.60 -6.66 -11.17
CA SER A 158 1.16 -7.84 -10.39
C SER A 158 0.17 -7.46 -9.29
N VAL A 159 0.21 -6.21 -8.82
CA VAL A 159 -0.74 -5.70 -7.83
C VAL A 159 -2.18 -5.74 -8.33
N ASN A 160 -2.39 -5.65 -9.65
CA ASN A 160 -3.75 -5.68 -10.22
C ASN A 160 -4.48 -7.00 -9.93
N GLN A 161 -3.78 -8.12 -9.91
CA GLN A 161 -4.39 -9.41 -9.55
C GLN A 161 -4.85 -9.41 -8.08
N LEU A 162 -4.09 -8.77 -7.22
CA LEU A 162 -4.45 -8.65 -5.80
C LEU A 162 -5.63 -7.71 -5.59
N ILE A 163 -5.73 -6.65 -6.38
CA ILE A 163 -6.90 -5.76 -6.37
C ILE A 163 -8.16 -6.55 -6.72
N HIS A 164 -8.12 -7.33 -7.80
CA HIS A 164 -9.25 -8.18 -8.20
C HIS A 164 -9.61 -9.19 -7.12
N TYR A 165 -8.63 -9.84 -6.55
CA TYR A 165 -8.86 -10.78 -5.46
C TYR A 165 -9.54 -10.11 -4.27
N MET A 166 -9.06 -8.93 -3.89
CA MET A 166 -9.60 -8.14 -2.78
C MET A 166 -11.06 -7.75 -3.06
N GLU A 167 -11.34 -7.25 -4.25
CA GLU A 167 -12.69 -6.85 -4.65
C GLU A 167 -13.67 -8.02 -4.66
N GLN A 168 -13.26 -9.18 -5.18
CA GLN A 168 -14.11 -10.37 -5.26
C GLN A 168 -14.33 -11.03 -3.89
N THR A 169 -13.40 -10.89 -2.97
CA THR A 169 -13.41 -11.62 -1.70
C THR A 169 -14.04 -10.82 -0.57
N PHE A 170 -13.79 -9.51 -0.52
CA PHE A 170 -14.11 -8.68 0.64
C PHE A 170 -15.06 -7.52 0.35
N PHE A 171 -15.34 -7.23 -0.91
CA PHE A 171 -16.17 -6.06 -1.28
C PHE A 171 -17.55 -6.43 -1.79
#